data_5986e7a9c5c710ceae194bf3d2995021
#
_entry.id   5986e7a9c5c710ceae194bf3d2995021
#
_cell.length_a   1.000
_cell.length_b   1.000
_cell.length_c   1.000
_cell.angle_alpha   90.00
_cell.angle_beta   90.00
_cell.angle_gamma   90.00
#
_symmetry.space_group_name_H-M   'P 1'
#
loop_
_entity.id
_entity.type
_entity.pdbx_description
1 polymer ?
#
loop_
_entity_poly.entity_id
_entity_poly.type
_entity_poly.pdbx_seq_one_letter_code
_entity_poly.pdbx_strand_id
1 'polypeptide(L)'
;MNGQRRGHPPKPAQLDDVSKKIIEQLQADGRRSYAEIGKAVGLSEAAVRQRVQKLTDSGVMQVVAVTDPMQLGFFRQAMIGIRASADTRVLAEQLAAIDAVDYVVLTAGTFDILAEVVCEDDDELLELLNSKIRNLEGVLSTETFVYLKLHKQFYNWGTR
;
A
#
# COMPACT_ATOMS: atom_id res chain seq x y z
N MET A 1 -6.44 12.94 -4.18
CA MET A 1 -5.43 12.40 -3.24
C MET A 1 -4.24 11.92 -4.07
N ASN A 2 -3.03 12.45 -3.81
CA ASN A 2 -1.84 12.12 -4.62
C ASN A 2 -1.29 10.74 -4.23
N GLY A 3 -1.73 9.68 -4.94
CA GLY A 3 -1.03 8.41 -4.94
C GLY A 3 0.36 8.62 -5.54
N GLN A 4 1.40 8.58 -4.71
CA GLN A 4 2.77 8.64 -5.21
C GLN A 4 3.04 7.41 -6.08
N ARG A 5 3.16 7.64 -7.39
CA ARG A 5 3.63 6.63 -8.35
C ARG A 5 5.03 6.19 -7.92
N ARG A 6 5.15 4.98 -7.38
CA ARG A 6 6.45 4.35 -7.15
C ARG A 6 6.98 3.84 -8.49
N GLY A 7 7.65 4.73 -9.24
CA GLY A 7 8.57 4.29 -10.29
C GLY A 7 9.69 3.45 -9.65
N HIS A 8 10.32 2.57 -10.42
CA HIS A 8 11.47 1.68 -10.11
C HIS A 8 11.84 1.58 -8.63
N PRO A 9 11.97 0.40 -8.01
CA PRO A 9 12.32 0.32 -6.60
C PRO A 9 13.59 1.16 -6.39
N PRO A 10 13.53 2.19 -5.56
CA PRO A 10 14.73 2.95 -5.23
C PRO A 10 15.75 1.98 -4.64
N LYS A 11 17.04 2.18 -4.95
CA LYS A 11 18.11 1.49 -4.22
C LYS A 11 17.76 1.57 -2.73
N PRO A 12 17.86 0.46 -1.96
CA PRO A 12 17.55 0.48 -0.54
C PRO A 12 18.23 1.70 0.09
N ALA A 13 17.44 2.60 0.67
CA ALA A 13 17.99 3.74 1.36
C ALA A 13 18.89 3.19 2.48
N GLN A 14 20.18 3.56 2.48
CA GLN A 14 21.03 3.26 3.63
C GLN A 14 20.49 4.07 4.81
N LEU A 15 19.64 3.45 5.62
CA LEU A 15 19.11 4.02 6.83
C LEU A 15 20.15 3.90 7.94
N ASP A 16 20.45 5.03 8.58
CA ASP A 16 21.24 4.98 9.81
C ASP A 16 20.42 4.38 10.96
N ASP A 17 21.10 3.90 12.00
CA ASP A 17 20.47 3.22 13.13
C ASP A 17 19.47 4.10 13.88
N VAL A 18 19.68 5.42 13.86
CA VAL A 18 18.75 6.36 14.49
C VAL A 18 17.46 6.46 13.69
N SER A 19 17.53 6.53 12.36
CA SER A 19 16.34 6.50 11.49
C SER A 19 15.57 5.20 11.62
N LYS A 20 16.26 4.06 11.71
CA LYS A 20 15.62 2.75 11.98
C LYS A 20 14.84 2.77 13.29
N LYS A 21 15.45 3.25 14.38
CA LYS A 21 14.79 3.38 15.68
C LYS A 21 13.57 4.31 15.64
N ILE A 22 13.63 5.42 14.90
CA ILE A 22 12.49 6.32 14.70
C ILE A 22 11.34 5.58 13.99
N ILE A 23 11.64 4.83 12.93
CA ILE A 23 10.65 4.03 12.19
C ILE A 23 9.98 3.02 13.15
N GLU A 24 10.75 2.28 13.94
CA GLU A 24 10.24 1.30 14.90
C GLU A 24 9.32 1.93 15.95
N GLN A 25 9.64 3.13 16.44
CA GLN A 25 8.77 3.86 17.36
C GLN A 25 7.42 4.21 16.72
N LEU A 26 7.43 4.65 15.45
CA LEU A 26 6.22 5.00 14.70
C LEU A 26 5.45 3.75 14.22
N GLN A 27 6.13 2.63 13.98
CA GLN A 27 5.46 1.35 13.71
C GLN A 27 4.74 0.80 14.94
N ALA A 28 5.28 1.05 16.13
CA ALA A 28 4.66 0.64 17.40
C ALA A 28 3.46 1.54 17.77
N ASP A 29 3.58 2.85 17.56
CA ASP A 29 2.52 3.84 17.75
C ASP A 29 2.71 5.02 16.80
N GLY A 30 1.91 5.07 15.73
CA GLY A 30 1.94 6.15 14.71
C GLY A 30 1.57 7.53 15.24
N ARG A 31 1.04 7.65 16.47
CA ARG A 31 0.69 8.92 17.12
C ARG A 31 1.72 9.37 18.15
N ARG A 32 2.80 8.59 18.35
CA ARG A 32 3.85 8.94 19.31
C ARG A 32 4.43 10.32 19.00
N SER A 33 4.54 11.18 20.02
CA SER A 33 5.05 12.54 19.82
C SER A 33 6.53 12.55 19.46
N TYR A 34 6.95 13.47 18.64
CA TYR A 34 8.38 13.61 18.28
C TYR A 34 9.26 13.93 19.48
N ALA A 35 8.72 14.58 20.51
CA ALA A 35 9.43 14.81 21.76
C ALA A 35 9.72 13.49 22.52
N GLU A 36 8.75 12.56 22.56
CA GLU A 36 8.93 11.23 23.18
C GLU A 36 9.88 10.36 22.36
N ILE A 37 9.75 10.37 21.03
CA ILE A 37 10.69 9.69 20.14
C ILE A 37 12.11 10.25 20.36
N GLY A 38 12.26 11.58 20.44
CA GLY A 38 13.53 12.23 20.68
C GLY A 38 14.21 11.75 21.97
N LYS A 39 13.46 11.65 23.07
CA LYS A 39 13.97 11.09 24.32
C LYS A 39 14.44 9.65 24.17
N ALA A 40 13.70 8.83 23.42
CA ALA A 40 14.02 7.42 23.21
C ALA A 40 15.27 7.19 22.32
N VAL A 41 15.54 8.09 21.37
CA VAL A 41 16.65 7.95 20.42
C VAL A 41 17.82 8.92 20.65
N GLY A 42 17.74 9.76 21.69
CA GLY A 42 18.80 10.73 22.05
C GLY A 42 18.86 11.95 21.14
N LEU A 43 17.74 12.43 20.61
CA LEU A 43 17.64 13.59 19.73
C LEU A 43 16.67 14.65 20.26
N SER A 44 16.83 15.90 19.78
CA SER A 44 15.81 16.93 19.98
C SER A 44 14.56 16.64 19.13
N GLU A 45 13.41 17.17 19.54
CA GLU A 45 12.17 17.08 18.78
C GLU A 45 12.32 17.60 17.34
N ALA A 46 13.03 18.72 17.18
CA ALA A 46 13.28 19.32 15.86
C ALA A 46 14.09 18.37 14.95
N ALA A 47 15.10 17.70 15.50
CA ALA A 47 15.90 16.72 14.76
C ALA A 47 15.10 15.48 14.35
N VAL A 48 14.20 15.00 15.23
CA VAL A 48 13.27 13.91 14.89
C VAL A 48 12.33 14.35 13.77
N ARG A 49 11.71 15.52 13.88
CA ARG A 49 10.80 16.07 12.86
C ARG A 49 11.47 16.13 11.49
N GLN A 50 12.70 16.64 11.42
CA GLN A 50 13.46 16.73 10.18
C GLN A 50 13.75 15.35 9.58
N ARG A 51 14.09 14.35 10.42
CA ARG A 51 14.34 12.98 9.96
C ARG A 51 13.07 12.29 9.46
N VAL A 52 11.96 12.42 10.18
CA VAL A 52 10.65 11.90 9.76
C VAL A 52 10.24 12.51 8.42
N GLN A 53 10.39 13.84 8.27
CA GLN A 53 10.10 14.52 7.00
C GLN A 53 10.94 13.93 5.86
N LYS A 54 12.26 13.78 6.07
CA LYS A 54 13.14 13.17 5.05
C LYS A 54 12.76 11.74 4.69
N LEU A 55 12.40 10.92 5.67
CA LEU A 55 11.93 9.54 5.45
C LEU A 55 10.63 9.50 4.65
N THR A 56 9.72 10.43 4.92
CA THR A 56 8.45 10.55 4.20
C THR A 56 8.67 11.05 2.77
N ASP A 57 9.45 12.12 2.58
CA ASP A 57 9.73 12.70 1.27
C ASP A 57 10.48 11.74 0.34
N SER A 58 11.33 10.88 0.91
CA SER A 58 12.04 9.84 0.16
C SER A 58 11.21 8.58 -0.12
N GLY A 59 9.94 8.52 0.34
CA GLY A 59 9.06 7.38 0.16
C GLY A 59 9.43 6.12 0.96
N VAL A 60 10.37 6.23 1.92
CA VAL A 60 10.76 5.13 2.81
C VAL A 60 9.66 4.80 3.80
N MET A 61 8.93 5.82 4.24
CA MET A 61 7.89 5.69 5.26
C MET A 61 6.68 6.55 4.91
N GLN A 62 5.50 6.08 5.30
CA GLN A 62 4.25 6.84 5.34
C GLN A 62 3.63 6.71 6.73
N VAL A 63 3.01 7.78 7.21
CA VAL A 63 2.19 7.75 8.43
C VAL A 63 0.73 7.89 8.00
N VAL A 64 -0.03 6.83 8.18
CA VAL A 64 -1.43 6.73 7.74
C VAL A 64 -2.30 6.17 8.86
N ALA A 65 -3.59 6.50 8.83
CA ALA A 65 -4.58 5.78 9.62
C ALA A 65 -4.96 4.50 8.87
N VAL A 66 -4.82 3.36 9.53
CA VAL A 66 -5.34 2.09 9.01
C VAL A 66 -6.75 1.91 9.56
N THR A 67 -7.70 1.73 8.66
CA THR A 67 -9.12 1.56 9.00
C THR A 67 -9.61 0.18 8.56
N ASP A 68 -10.71 -0.26 9.15
CA ASP A 68 -11.46 -1.41 8.65
C ASP A 68 -12.46 -0.92 7.59
N PRO A 69 -12.31 -1.32 6.31
CA PRO A 69 -13.20 -0.88 5.25
C PRO A 69 -14.67 -1.17 5.54
N MET A 70 -14.99 -2.30 6.16
CA MET A 70 -16.38 -2.67 6.50
C MET A 70 -17.04 -1.68 7.47
N GLN A 71 -16.26 -1.09 8.39
CA GLN A 71 -16.77 -0.08 9.32
C GLN A 71 -17.02 1.29 8.64
N LEU A 72 -16.47 1.46 7.45
CA LEU A 72 -16.62 2.67 6.64
C LEU A 72 -17.66 2.54 5.51
N GLY A 73 -18.37 1.39 5.45
CA GLY A 73 -19.40 1.16 4.44
C GLY A 73 -18.93 0.44 3.18
N PHE A 74 -17.68 -0.03 3.14
CA PHE A 74 -17.16 -0.83 2.05
C PHE A 74 -17.29 -2.32 2.41
N PHE A 75 -18.32 -2.97 1.91
CA PHE A 75 -18.63 -4.35 2.31
C PHE A 75 -17.98 -5.41 1.42
N ARG A 76 -17.25 -5.00 0.38
CA ARG A 76 -16.54 -5.91 -0.52
C ARG A 76 -15.08 -5.51 -0.63
N GLN A 77 -14.25 -6.41 -0.17
CA GLN A 77 -12.79 -6.35 -0.37
C GLN A 77 -12.37 -7.63 -1.07
N ALA A 78 -11.53 -7.53 -2.08
CA ALA A 78 -11.07 -8.67 -2.84
C ALA A 78 -9.65 -8.48 -3.38
N MET A 79 -8.93 -9.61 -3.52
CA MET A 79 -7.73 -9.67 -4.35
C MET A 79 -8.12 -10.19 -5.73
N ILE A 80 -7.69 -9.50 -6.77
CA ILE A 80 -7.90 -9.88 -8.16
C ILE A 80 -6.56 -10.32 -8.74
N GLY A 81 -6.48 -11.61 -9.09
CA GLY A 81 -5.38 -12.17 -9.85
C GLY A 81 -5.62 -11.94 -11.34
N ILE A 82 -4.65 -11.34 -12.03
CA ILE A 82 -4.74 -10.96 -13.43
C ILE A 82 -3.65 -11.64 -14.22
N ARG A 83 -4.03 -12.30 -15.33
CA ARG A 83 -3.09 -12.77 -16.36
C ARG A 83 -3.06 -11.77 -17.50
N ALA A 84 -1.86 -11.41 -17.95
CA ALA A 84 -1.64 -10.39 -18.94
C ALA A 84 -0.94 -10.94 -20.18
N SER A 85 -1.30 -10.40 -21.36
CA SER A 85 -0.62 -10.66 -22.65
C SER A 85 0.26 -9.50 -23.10
N ALA A 86 0.21 -8.36 -22.40
CA ALA A 86 0.93 -7.14 -22.73
C ALA A 86 2.01 -6.84 -21.69
N ASP A 87 2.69 -5.69 -21.83
CA ASP A 87 3.64 -5.22 -20.82
C ASP A 87 2.92 -4.99 -19.48
N THR A 88 3.24 -5.83 -18.50
CA THR A 88 2.63 -5.81 -17.19
C THR A 88 2.84 -4.50 -16.44
N ARG A 89 3.87 -3.72 -16.76
CA ARG A 89 4.13 -2.42 -16.13
C ARG A 89 3.11 -1.38 -16.55
N VAL A 90 2.82 -1.34 -17.87
CA VAL A 90 1.79 -0.43 -18.42
C VAL A 90 0.43 -0.77 -17.83
N LEU A 91 0.09 -2.07 -17.80
CA LEU A 91 -1.17 -2.52 -17.24
C LEU A 91 -1.28 -2.22 -15.74
N ALA A 92 -0.19 -2.40 -14.97
CA ALA A 92 -0.17 -2.06 -13.56
C ALA A 92 -0.36 -0.55 -13.30
N GLU A 93 0.18 0.33 -14.17
CA GLU A 93 -0.08 1.78 -14.08
C GLU A 93 -1.54 2.12 -14.36
N GLN A 94 -2.17 1.46 -15.32
CA GLN A 94 -3.60 1.64 -15.63
C GLN A 94 -4.47 1.16 -14.48
N LEU A 95 -4.17 0.00 -13.89
CA LEU A 95 -4.86 -0.52 -12.69
C LEU A 95 -4.72 0.44 -11.51
N ALA A 96 -3.51 0.92 -11.25
CA ALA A 96 -3.24 1.86 -10.15
C ALA A 96 -3.90 3.25 -10.33
N ALA A 97 -4.42 3.55 -11.51
CA ALA A 97 -5.18 4.77 -11.77
C ALA A 97 -6.69 4.64 -11.46
N ILE A 98 -7.17 3.44 -11.14
CA ILE A 98 -8.56 3.17 -10.75
C ILE A 98 -8.72 3.46 -9.26
N ASP A 99 -9.64 4.33 -8.88
CA ASP A 99 -9.82 4.79 -7.48
C ASP A 99 -10.17 3.64 -6.52
N ALA A 100 -10.91 2.64 -6.96
CA ALA A 100 -11.29 1.47 -6.15
C ALA A 100 -10.15 0.43 -6.00
N VAL A 101 -8.97 0.67 -6.59
CA VAL A 101 -7.79 -0.21 -6.50
C VAL A 101 -6.79 0.39 -5.53
N ASP A 102 -6.63 -0.23 -4.37
CA ASP A 102 -5.77 0.27 -3.30
C ASP A 102 -4.32 -0.26 -3.38
N TYR A 103 -4.14 -1.43 -3.97
CA TYR A 103 -2.85 -2.09 -4.04
C TYR A 103 -2.66 -2.79 -5.38
N VAL A 104 -1.50 -2.61 -6.01
CA VAL A 104 -1.11 -3.30 -7.25
C VAL A 104 0.31 -3.79 -7.11
N VAL A 105 0.54 -5.06 -7.40
CA VAL A 105 1.87 -5.67 -7.38
C VAL A 105 2.08 -6.58 -8.59
N LEU A 106 3.26 -6.47 -9.21
CA LEU A 106 3.72 -7.40 -10.23
C LEU A 106 4.24 -8.67 -9.55
N THR A 107 3.86 -9.82 -10.06
CA THR A 107 4.21 -11.11 -9.48
C THR A 107 4.90 -12.03 -10.50
N ALA A 108 5.59 -13.03 -9.99
CA ALA A 108 6.15 -14.11 -10.79
C ALA A 108 5.48 -15.42 -10.37
N GLY A 109 4.35 -15.77 -10.98
CA GLY A 109 3.57 -16.95 -10.61
C GLY A 109 2.42 -17.19 -11.59
N THR A 110 1.33 -17.78 -11.08
CA THR A 110 0.13 -18.07 -11.88
C THR A 110 -0.52 -16.80 -12.45
N PHE A 111 -0.46 -15.71 -11.70
CA PHE A 111 -0.89 -14.39 -12.12
C PHE A 111 0.32 -13.48 -12.34
N ASP A 112 0.21 -12.58 -13.30
CA ASP A 112 1.24 -11.58 -13.60
C ASP A 112 1.11 -10.36 -12.70
N ILE A 113 -0.15 -10.05 -12.30
CA ILE A 113 -0.48 -8.91 -11.44
C ILE A 113 -1.48 -9.36 -10.38
N LEU A 114 -1.31 -8.87 -9.15
CA LEU A 114 -2.34 -8.91 -8.11
C LEU A 114 -2.78 -7.48 -7.82
N ALA A 115 -4.09 -7.25 -7.81
CA ALA A 115 -4.71 -5.97 -7.48
C ALA A 115 -5.71 -6.15 -6.32
N GLU A 116 -5.55 -5.40 -5.23
CA GLU A 116 -6.52 -5.36 -4.15
C GLU A 116 -7.52 -4.25 -4.40
N VAL A 117 -8.80 -4.56 -4.21
CA VAL A 117 -9.90 -3.65 -4.45
C VAL A 117 -10.83 -3.57 -3.25
N VAL A 118 -11.42 -2.38 -3.06
CA VAL A 118 -12.39 -2.10 -2.01
C VAL A 118 -13.61 -1.44 -2.65
N CYS A 119 -14.80 -2.06 -2.46
CA CYS A 119 -16.06 -1.65 -3.07
C CYS A 119 -17.15 -1.57 -2.00
N GLU A 120 -18.18 -0.76 -2.25
CA GLU A 120 -19.33 -0.63 -1.35
C GLU A 120 -20.15 -1.91 -1.31
N ASP A 121 -20.40 -2.53 -2.47
CA ASP A 121 -21.26 -3.73 -2.60
C ASP A 121 -20.84 -4.65 -3.77
N ASP A 122 -21.67 -5.66 -4.03
CA ASP A 122 -21.46 -6.63 -5.12
C ASP A 122 -21.66 -6.01 -6.49
N ASP A 123 -22.55 -5.03 -6.63
CA ASP A 123 -22.84 -4.37 -7.90
C ASP A 123 -21.64 -3.50 -8.32
N GLU A 124 -21.06 -2.74 -7.39
CA GLU A 124 -19.83 -1.98 -7.64
C GLU A 124 -18.66 -2.90 -8.00
N LEU A 125 -18.48 -4.01 -7.27
CA LEU A 125 -17.44 -4.99 -7.60
C LEU A 125 -17.63 -5.57 -9.01
N LEU A 126 -18.88 -5.90 -9.37
CA LEU A 126 -19.21 -6.43 -10.69
C LEU A 126 -18.93 -5.41 -11.80
N GLU A 127 -19.29 -4.15 -11.59
CA GLU A 127 -19.01 -3.07 -12.53
C GLU A 127 -17.50 -2.84 -12.66
N LEU A 128 -16.76 -2.79 -11.55
CA LEU A 128 -15.32 -2.66 -11.54
C LEU A 128 -14.63 -3.77 -12.36
N LEU A 129 -15.03 -5.02 -12.14
CA LEU A 129 -14.49 -6.17 -12.86
C LEU A 129 -14.79 -6.11 -14.35
N ASN A 130 -16.05 -5.88 -14.74
CA ASN A 130 -16.48 -5.98 -16.12
C ASN A 130 -16.13 -4.73 -16.94
N SER A 131 -16.33 -3.53 -16.37
CA SER A 131 -16.22 -2.28 -17.11
C SER A 131 -14.86 -1.63 -17.01
N LYS A 132 -14.11 -1.84 -15.91
CA LYS A 132 -12.84 -1.16 -15.69
C LYS A 132 -11.63 -2.10 -15.85
N ILE A 133 -11.65 -3.29 -15.22
CA ILE A 133 -10.46 -4.16 -15.19
C ILE A 133 -10.38 -5.04 -16.42
N ARG A 134 -11.44 -5.80 -16.74
CA ARG A 134 -11.43 -6.76 -17.87
C ARG A 134 -11.36 -6.09 -19.24
N ASN A 135 -11.75 -4.82 -19.32
CA ASN A 135 -11.68 -4.04 -20.56
C ASN A 135 -10.32 -3.38 -20.79
N LEU A 136 -9.37 -3.47 -19.84
CA LEU A 136 -8.02 -2.97 -20.07
C LEU A 136 -7.32 -3.82 -21.13
N GLU A 137 -6.67 -3.14 -22.07
CA GLU A 137 -5.90 -3.81 -23.10
C GLU A 137 -4.78 -4.64 -22.48
N GLY A 138 -4.71 -5.90 -22.88
CA GLY A 138 -3.71 -6.84 -22.37
C GLY A 138 -4.17 -7.70 -21.20
N VAL A 139 -5.38 -7.53 -20.65
CA VAL A 139 -5.96 -8.45 -19.70
C VAL A 139 -6.44 -9.70 -20.43
N LEU A 140 -5.88 -10.86 -20.10
CA LEU A 140 -6.30 -12.16 -20.65
C LEU A 140 -7.39 -12.81 -19.84
N SER A 141 -7.21 -12.84 -18.52
CA SER A 141 -8.16 -13.41 -17.59
C SER A 141 -8.00 -12.84 -16.19
N THR A 142 -9.07 -12.91 -15.41
CA THR A 142 -9.08 -12.50 -14.00
C THR A 142 -9.66 -13.60 -13.13
N GLU A 143 -9.11 -13.73 -11.91
CA GLU A 143 -9.68 -14.56 -10.85
C GLU A 143 -9.86 -13.68 -9.61
N THR A 144 -11.02 -13.72 -8.98
CA THR A 144 -11.37 -12.85 -7.86
C THR A 144 -11.45 -13.64 -6.57
N PHE A 145 -10.66 -13.22 -5.58
CA PHE A 145 -10.63 -13.79 -4.23
C PHE A 145 -11.32 -12.83 -3.28
N VAL A 146 -12.62 -13.00 -3.06
CA VAL A 146 -13.39 -12.15 -2.13
C VAL A 146 -12.98 -12.48 -0.70
N TYR A 147 -12.67 -11.45 0.09
CA TYR A 147 -12.30 -11.62 1.48
C TYR A 147 -13.53 -11.90 2.34
N LEU A 148 -13.56 -13.08 2.94
CA LEU A 148 -14.65 -13.46 3.84
C LEU A 148 -14.43 -12.96 5.26
N LYS A 149 -13.17 -12.95 5.70
CA LYS A 149 -12.80 -12.53 7.05
C LYS A 149 -11.32 -12.21 7.15
N LEU A 150 -11.00 -11.01 7.59
CA LEU A 150 -9.65 -10.63 7.94
C LEU A 150 -9.29 -11.19 9.33
N HIS A 151 -8.28 -12.05 9.41
CA HIS A 151 -7.81 -12.62 10.67
C HIS A 151 -6.67 -11.86 11.32
N LYS A 152 -5.82 -11.25 10.51
CA LYS A 152 -4.64 -10.51 10.98
C LYS A 152 -4.18 -9.50 9.93
N GLN A 153 -3.96 -8.27 10.38
CA GLN A 153 -3.36 -7.21 9.57
C GLN A 153 -2.45 -6.37 10.48
N PHE A 154 -1.13 -6.48 10.27
CA PHE A 154 -0.13 -5.71 10.99
C PHE A 154 0.95 -5.22 10.04
N TYR A 155 1.45 -4.00 10.27
CA TYR A 155 2.45 -3.34 9.43
C TYR A 155 3.74 -3.03 10.21
N ASN A 156 3.98 -3.72 11.33
CA ASN A 156 5.10 -3.48 12.24
C ASN A 156 6.17 -4.60 12.15
N TRP A 157 6.71 -4.86 10.96
CA TRP A 157 7.77 -5.87 10.77
C TRP A 157 9.17 -5.43 11.20
N GLY A 158 9.33 -4.22 11.79
CA GLY A 158 10.61 -3.69 12.25
C GLY A 158 11.50 -3.18 11.12
N THR A 159 12.80 -3.06 11.41
CA THR A 159 13.85 -2.65 10.48
C THR A 159 15.00 -3.66 10.50
N ARG A 160 15.78 -3.77 9.41
CA ARG A 160 16.97 -4.63 9.29
C ARG A 160 18.18 -3.84 8.86
#